data_d152504189851ea4bf318b281db3ab0a
#
_entry.id   d152504189851ea4bf318b281db3ab0a
#
_cell.length_a   1.000
_cell.length_b   1.000
_cell.length_c   1.000
_cell.angle_alpha   90.00
_cell.angle_beta   90.00
_cell.angle_gamma   90.00
#
_symmetry.space_group_name_H-M   'P 1'
#
loop_
_entity.id
_entity.type
_entity.pdbx_description
1 polymer ?
#
loop_
_entity_poly.entity_id
_entity_poly.type
_entity_poly.pdbx_seq_one_letter_code
_entity_poly.pdbx_strand_id
1 'polypeptide(L)'
;MKILLSLLLCLLLTGCGSTDLPQPPLEELPPEVEAPAPAPVVESLPEPEPEPLPEPDPVWIESDWQQGEPVTPQPGDTTLTWSPEKAADYPADLWCTDLGLLEKWMAVEGLTFADLDVRECNQLILAVAQDRDGVSTITICYERDETGQWHPVEQLGRMAGYTGSKGIQHNRQRNTRRSPAGLWSLGSAFGVAEMPENLKVAWRDVTPQSDWVCDAESVYFNTWQERDDPALTESWNWNDVEHLEDYDVTYRYSVVIQYNTPPYVIPDRGCAIFLHCSDHPTSGCIGLLEEDMLATLLWLDHAKNPHILITGYQLPLE
;
A
#
# COMPACT_ATOMS: atom_id res chain seq x y z
N MET A 1 -45.07 27.50 -14.42
CA MET A 1 -46.43 27.23 -14.94
C MET A 1 -46.81 25.82 -14.55
N LYS A 2 -47.69 25.74 -13.54
CA LYS A 2 -48.68 24.68 -13.17
C LYS A 2 -48.12 23.28 -12.84
N ILE A 3 -48.08 22.83 -11.56
CA ILE A 3 -49.21 22.47 -10.63
C ILE A 3 -49.83 21.10 -11.05
N LEU A 4 -49.77 20.04 -10.20
CA LEU A 4 -50.68 19.54 -9.15
C LEU A 4 -50.24 18.11 -8.83
N LEU A 5 -49.94 17.67 -7.61
CA LEU A 5 -50.74 17.40 -6.43
C LEU A 5 -51.96 16.47 -6.66
N SER A 6 -51.92 15.24 -6.12
CA SER A 6 -53.10 14.55 -5.62
C SER A 6 -52.74 13.51 -4.57
N LEU A 7 -53.14 13.83 -3.34
CA LEU A 7 -53.52 12.92 -2.27
C LEU A 7 -54.87 12.30 -2.60
N LEU A 8 -55.12 11.03 -2.24
CA LEU A 8 -56.41 10.57 -1.79
C LEU A 8 -56.35 9.39 -0.83
N LEU A 9 -56.89 9.60 0.27
CA LEU A 9 -57.32 8.90 1.44
C LEU A 9 -58.67 8.23 1.19
N CYS A 10 -58.97 7.03 1.77
CA CYS A 10 -60.29 6.54 2.22
C CYS A 10 -60.13 5.11 2.78
N LEU A 11 -60.30 4.90 4.02
CA LEU A 11 -61.43 4.71 4.91
C LEU A 11 -62.22 3.40 4.75
N LEU A 12 -62.07 2.56 5.76
CA LEU A 12 -63.03 1.75 6.53
C LEU A 12 -64.24 1.17 5.79
N LEU A 13 -64.46 -0.14 5.97
CA LEU A 13 -65.79 -0.67 6.39
C LEU A 13 -65.61 -2.05 7.09
N THR A 14 -66.28 -2.11 8.23
CA THR A 14 -66.55 -3.21 9.13
C THR A 14 -67.51 -4.22 8.52
N GLY A 15 -67.36 -5.49 8.83
CA GLY A 15 -68.36 -6.51 8.53
C GLY A 15 -68.14 -7.74 9.44
N CYS A 16 -68.94 -7.85 10.50
CA CYS A 16 -69.17 -9.03 11.32
C CYS A 16 -69.77 -10.17 10.52
N GLY A 17 -69.29 -11.36 10.69
CA GLY A 17 -69.93 -12.59 10.25
C GLY A 17 -69.35 -13.77 11.03
N SER A 18 -70.08 -14.10 12.15
CA SER A 18 -69.83 -15.33 12.87
C SER A 18 -70.33 -16.51 12.07
N THR A 19 -69.54 -17.50 11.86
CA THR A 19 -69.99 -18.89 11.56
C THR A 19 -69.22 -19.84 12.47
N ASP A 20 -70.02 -20.39 13.39
CA ASP A 20 -69.66 -21.55 14.23
C ASP A 20 -69.32 -22.76 13.38
N LEU A 21 -68.09 -23.25 13.54
CA LEU A 21 -67.74 -24.61 13.12
C LEU A 21 -67.51 -25.48 14.34
N PRO A 22 -68.03 -26.73 14.36
CA PRO A 22 -67.95 -27.62 15.52
C PRO A 22 -66.50 -28.04 15.77
N GLN A 23 -66.15 -28.03 17.05
CA GLN A 23 -64.84 -28.52 17.51
C GLN A 23 -64.85 -30.07 17.48
N PRO A 24 -63.69 -30.67 17.03
CA PRO A 24 -63.49 -32.10 17.18
C PRO A 24 -63.19 -32.47 18.62
N PRO A 25 -63.47 -33.72 19.01
CA PRO A 25 -63.34 -34.18 20.42
C PRO A 25 -61.89 -34.14 20.89
N LEU A 26 -61.70 -33.79 22.14
CA LEU A 26 -60.39 -33.80 22.82
C LEU A 26 -59.89 -35.24 22.93
N GLU A 27 -58.78 -35.52 22.26
CA GLU A 27 -57.98 -36.72 22.42
C GLU A 27 -57.14 -36.58 23.71
N GLU A 28 -57.31 -37.55 24.64
CA GLU A 28 -56.54 -37.60 25.89
C GLU A 28 -55.07 -37.78 25.59
N LEU A 29 -54.25 -36.83 26.05
CA LEU A 29 -52.80 -36.91 25.97
C LEU A 29 -52.29 -38.00 26.93
N PRO A 30 -51.32 -38.83 26.47
CA PRO A 30 -50.65 -39.77 27.37
C PRO A 30 -49.86 -39.08 28.48
N PRO A 31 -49.59 -39.71 29.58
CA PRO A 31 -48.91 -39.08 30.72
C PRO A 31 -47.49 -38.61 30.36
N GLU A 32 -47.17 -37.40 30.79
CA GLU A 32 -45.90 -36.74 30.65
C GLU A 32 -44.80 -37.58 31.31
N VAL A 33 -43.89 -38.09 30.48
CA VAL A 33 -42.68 -38.76 30.97
C VAL A 33 -41.70 -37.67 31.40
N GLU A 34 -41.42 -37.62 32.68
CA GLU A 34 -40.40 -36.71 33.25
C GLU A 34 -39.09 -36.89 32.53
N ALA A 35 -38.63 -35.82 31.87
CA ALA A 35 -37.31 -35.79 31.19
C ALA A 35 -36.19 -35.85 32.24
N PRO A 36 -35.15 -36.61 32.02
CA PRO A 36 -33.99 -36.62 32.92
C PRO A 36 -33.36 -35.25 33.03
N ALA A 37 -32.96 -34.87 34.24
CA ALA A 37 -32.31 -33.62 34.57
C ALA A 37 -31.12 -33.36 33.62
N PRO A 38 -30.93 -32.10 33.12
CA PRO A 38 -29.82 -31.78 32.26
C PRO A 38 -28.49 -32.00 33.01
N ALA A 39 -27.56 -32.65 32.33
CA ALA A 39 -26.20 -32.80 32.81
C ALA A 39 -25.57 -31.43 33.11
N PRO A 40 -24.67 -31.30 34.08
CA PRO A 40 -24.03 -30.04 34.40
C PRO A 40 -23.32 -29.54 33.18
N VAL A 41 -23.62 -28.29 32.76
CA VAL A 41 -22.92 -27.57 31.74
C VAL A 41 -21.49 -27.34 32.26
N VAL A 42 -20.54 -28.05 31.71
CA VAL A 42 -19.12 -27.74 31.88
C VAL A 42 -18.90 -26.44 31.11
N GLU A 43 -18.78 -25.34 31.79
CA GLU A 43 -18.32 -24.07 31.23
C GLU A 43 -16.96 -24.32 30.63
N SER A 44 -16.90 -24.40 29.29
CA SER A 44 -15.62 -24.44 28.58
C SER A 44 -14.92 -23.13 28.85
N LEU A 45 -13.72 -23.20 29.41
CA LEU A 45 -12.82 -22.05 29.49
C LEU A 45 -12.70 -21.45 28.08
N PRO A 46 -12.75 -20.12 27.95
CA PRO A 46 -12.54 -19.50 26.66
C PRO A 46 -11.18 -19.98 26.11
N GLU A 47 -11.17 -20.43 24.85
CA GLU A 47 -9.93 -20.69 24.16
C GLU A 47 -9.06 -19.44 24.24
N PRO A 48 -7.76 -19.57 24.57
CA PRO A 48 -6.87 -18.42 24.57
C PRO A 48 -6.94 -17.76 23.18
N GLU A 49 -7.13 -16.43 23.15
CA GLU A 49 -7.03 -15.67 21.92
C GLU A 49 -5.68 -16.03 21.26
N PRO A 50 -5.67 -16.31 19.96
CA PRO A 50 -4.43 -16.59 19.26
C PRO A 50 -3.48 -15.41 19.47
N GLU A 51 -2.26 -15.70 19.92
CA GLU A 51 -1.22 -14.69 20.02
C GLU A 51 -1.12 -13.97 18.66
N PRO A 52 -1.02 -12.63 18.65
CA PRO A 52 -0.84 -11.90 17.40
C PRO A 52 0.40 -12.48 16.71
N LEU A 53 0.22 -12.90 15.46
CA LEU A 53 1.33 -13.37 14.63
C LEU A 53 2.41 -12.29 14.64
N PRO A 54 3.69 -12.64 14.80
CA PRO A 54 4.78 -11.68 14.71
C PRO A 54 4.65 -10.92 13.40
N GLU A 55 4.79 -9.58 13.45
CA GLU A 55 4.83 -8.80 12.23
C GLU A 55 5.94 -9.36 11.34
N PRO A 56 5.65 -9.62 10.06
CA PRO A 56 6.63 -10.24 9.19
C PRO A 56 7.81 -9.29 9.00
N ASP A 57 8.99 -9.80 9.26
CA ASP A 57 10.21 -9.17 8.75
C ASP A 57 10.07 -9.03 7.23
N PRO A 58 10.47 -7.90 6.62
CA PRO A 58 10.45 -7.74 5.18
C PRO A 58 11.32 -8.83 4.56
N VAL A 59 10.68 -9.84 4.01
CA VAL A 59 11.37 -10.94 3.36
C VAL A 59 11.69 -10.53 1.93
N TRP A 60 12.98 -10.45 1.64
CA TRP A 60 13.49 -10.36 0.28
C TRP A 60 13.13 -11.65 -0.46
N ILE A 61 12.46 -11.52 -1.59
CA ILE A 61 12.33 -12.66 -2.51
C ILE A 61 13.61 -12.69 -3.33
N GLU A 62 14.63 -13.39 -2.81
CA GLU A 62 15.95 -13.54 -3.48
C GLU A 62 15.87 -14.20 -4.86
N SER A 63 14.77 -14.88 -5.19
CA SER A 63 14.67 -15.73 -6.37
C SER A 63 14.60 -14.99 -7.70
N ASP A 64 14.27 -13.69 -7.71
CA ASP A 64 13.98 -12.95 -8.95
C ASP A 64 15.06 -11.93 -9.33
N TRP A 65 16.17 -11.88 -8.56
CA TRP A 65 17.18 -10.88 -8.77
C TRP A 65 18.23 -11.32 -9.80
N GLN A 66 18.21 -10.73 -10.97
CA GLN A 66 19.38 -10.75 -11.85
C GLN A 66 20.32 -9.64 -11.39
N GLN A 67 21.44 -10.02 -10.78
CA GLN A 67 22.51 -9.08 -10.45
C GLN A 67 23.09 -8.56 -11.76
N GLY A 68 22.81 -7.31 -12.10
CA GLY A 68 23.59 -6.58 -13.08
C GLY A 68 24.96 -6.25 -12.51
N GLU A 69 25.99 -6.22 -13.36
CA GLU A 69 27.32 -5.75 -12.97
C GLU A 69 27.19 -4.31 -12.43
N PRO A 70 27.83 -3.98 -11.31
CA PRO A 70 27.76 -2.63 -10.74
C PRO A 70 28.37 -1.62 -11.71
N VAL A 71 27.55 -0.71 -12.21
CA VAL A 71 28.00 0.39 -13.07
C VAL A 71 27.98 1.67 -12.27
N THR A 72 29.12 2.33 -12.24
CA THR A 72 29.25 3.66 -11.62
C THR A 72 28.52 4.68 -12.52
N PRO A 73 27.51 5.41 -12.03
CA PRO A 73 26.89 6.48 -12.79
C PRO A 73 27.95 7.47 -13.27
N GLN A 74 27.95 7.79 -14.57
CA GLN A 74 28.88 8.79 -15.11
C GLN A 74 28.35 10.18 -14.74
N PRO A 75 29.20 11.09 -14.25
CA PRO A 75 28.79 12.47 -14.02
C PRO A 75 28.33 13.10 -15.33
N GLY A 76 27.07 13.50 -15.43
CA GLY A 76 26.51 14.17 -16.58
C GLY A 76 25.33 13.49 -17.25
N ASP A 77 25.03 12.22 -16.91
CA ASP A 77 23.93 11.48 -17.53
C ASP A 77 22.54 11.79 -16.92
N THR A 78 22.51 12.47 -15.79
CA THR A 78 21.26 12.91 -15.18
C THR A 78 21.35 14.38 -14.79
N THR A 79 20.83 15.25 -15.64
CA THR A 79 20.55 16.64 -15.24
C THR A 79 19.31 16.62 -14.35
N LEU A 80 19.54 16.47 -13.06
CA LEU A 80 18.48 16.59 -12.06
C LEU A 80 18.12 18.06 -11.93
N THR A 81 17.02 18.43 -12.51
CA THR A 81 16.51 19.79 -12.40
C THR A 81 15.59 19.91 -11.19
N TRP A 82 16.20 20.09 -10.03
CA TRP A 82 15.49 20.74 -8.97
C TRP A 82 15.23 22.20 -9.38
N SER A 83 13.96 22.62 -9.48
CA SER A 83 13.66 24.02 -9.77
C SER A 83 13.24 24.72 -8.47
N PRO A 84 13.76 25.94 -8.20
CA PRO A 84 13.31 26.75 -7.07
C PRO A 84 11.81 27.04 -7.10
N GLU A 85 11.17 26.97 -8.25
CA GLU A 85 9.73 27.21 -8.43
C GLU A 85 8.90 26.06 -7.86
N LYS A 86 9.40 24.83 -7.93
CA LYS A 86 8.77 23.67 -7.26
C LYS A 86 8.86 23.76 -5.73
N ALA A 87 9.76 24.59 -5.24
CA ALA A 87 10.11 24.71 -3.83
C ALA A 87 9.32 25.77 -3.06
N ALA A 88 8.70 26.72 -3.76
CA ALA A 88 8.16 27.94 -3.15
C ALA A 88 6.99 27.70 -2.20
N ASP A 89 6.30 26.57 -2.34
CA ASP A 89 5.09 26.25 -1.59
C ASP A 89 5.33 25.42 -0.31
N TYR A 90 6.60 25.07 -0.01
CA TYR A 90 6.92 24.23 1.13
C TYR A 90 7.42 25.03 2.34
N PRO A 91 7.08 24.64 3.58
CA PRO A 91 7.64 25.25 4.77
C PRO A 91 9.18 25.25 4.77
N ALA A 92 9.78 26.35 5.22
CA ALA A 92 11.23 26.53 5.15
C ALA A 92 12.03 25.45 5.92
N ASP A 93 11.45 24.88 6.98
CA ASP A 93 12.07 23.83 7.80
C ASP A 93 12.10 22.45 7.10
N LEU A 94 11.28 22.27 6.07
CA LEU A 94 11.37 21.07 5.20
C LEU A 94 12.57 21.14 4.22
N TRP A 95 13.24 22.30 4.15
CA TRP A 95 14.37 22.53 3.25
C TRP A 95 15.72 22.17 3.86
N CYS A 96 15.73 21.71 5.11
CA CYS A 96 16.93 21.20 5.74
C CYS A 96 17.31 19.86 5.09
N THR A 97 18.51 19.78 4.50
CA THR A 97 19.04 18.56 3.85
C THR A 97 20.07 17.84 4.69
N ASP A 98 20.21 18.25 5.95
CA ASP A 98 21.15 17.66 6.87
C ASP A 98 20.60 16.33 7.47
N LEU A 99 21.48 15.61 8.15
CA LEU A 99 21.14 14.36 8.82
C LEU A 99 20.05 14.56 9.91
N GLY A 100 20.00 15.74 10.52
CA GLY A 100 18.99 16.08 11.53
C GLY A 100 17.56 16.03 10.98
N LEU A 101 17.37 16.31 9.69
CA LEU A 101 16.06 16.14 9.05
C LEU A 101 15.65 14.66 8.99
N LEU A 102 16.57 13.79 8.60
CA LEU A 102 16.31 12.34 8.58
C LEU A 102 15.97 11.83 9.98
N GLU A 103 16.77 12.17 10.99
CA GLU A 103 16.51 11.78 12.39
C GLU A 103 15.14 12.24 12.88
N LYS A 104 14.76 13.49 12.54
CA LYS A 104 13.45 14.07 12.92
C LYS A 104 12.30 13.24 12.35
N TRP A 105 12.36 12.91 11.07
CA TRP A 105 11.27 12.19 10.43
C TRP A 105 11.24 10.71 10.81
N MET A 106 12.39 10.10 11.03
CA MET A 106 12.44 8.75 11.61
C MET A 106 11.80 8.73 13.01
N ALA A 107 12.10 9.72 13.85
CA ALA A 107 11.51 9.82 15.18
C ALA A 107 9.98 10.02 15.16
N VAL A 108 9.43 10.69 14.14
CA VAL A 108 7.96 10.81 13.95
C VAL A 108 7.31 9.43 13.78
N GLU A 109 8.00 8.50 13.12
CA GLU A 109 7.54 7.11 12.92
C GLU A 109 8.01 6.17 14.04
N GLY A 110 8.66 6.69 15.08
CA GLY A 110 9.20 5.87 16.17
C GLY A 110 10.44 5.07 15.79
N LEU A 111 11.12 5.45 14.71
CA LEU A 111 12.29 4.79 14.16
C LEU A 111 13.59 5.46 14.61
N THR A 112 14.66 4.69 14.61
CA THR A 112 16.03 5.12 14.86
C THR A 112 16.97 4.55 13.81
N PHE A 113 18.24 4.96 13.79
CA PHE A 113 19.25 4.36 12.90
C PHE A 113 19.47 2.87 13.18
N ALA A 114 19.23 2.40 14.42
CA ALA A 114 19.30 0.97 14.73
C ALA A 114 18.26 0.15 13.94
N ASP A 115 17.11 0.74 13.60
CA ASP A 115 16.10 0.07 12.77
C ASP A 115 16.58 -0.09 11.33
N LEU A 116 17.38 0.84 10.82
CA LEU A 116 18.02 0.74 9.51
C LEU A 116 19.17 -0.27 9.55
N ASP A 117 19.93 -0.34 10.67
CA ASP A 117 21.03 -1.29 10.84
C ASP A 117 20.52 -2.73 10.86
N VAL A 118 19.44 -3.01 11.59
CA VAL A 118 18.81 -4.35 11.64
C VAL A 118 18.35 -4.81 10.25
N ARG A 119 17.96 -3.87 9.40
CA ARG A 119 17.53 -4.13 8.02
C ARG A 119 18.68 -4.11 7.02
N GLU A 120 19.92 -3.89 7.47
CA GLU A 120 21.09 -3.72 6.60
C GLU A 120 20.86 -2.64 5.51
N CYS A 121 20.00 -1.67 5.80
CA CYS A 121 19.66 -0.59 4.88
C CYS A 121 20.84 0.36 4.71
N ASN A 122 21.28 0.58 3.48
CA ASN A 122 22.38 1.49 3.14
C ASN A 122 21.96 2.54 2.08
N GLN A 123 20.74 2.44 1.55
CA GLN A 123 20.09 3.47 0.73
C GLN A 123 18.68 3.71 1.24
N LEU A 124 18.32 4.96 1.50
CA LEU A 124 17.01 5.32 2.02
C LEU A 124 16.41 6.47 1.21
N ILE A 125 15.19 6.25 0.72
CA ILE A 125 14.34 7.30 0.17
C ILE A 125 13.46 7.83 1.30
N LEU A 126 13.54 9.11 1.61
CA LEU A 126 12.65 9.77 2.56
C LEU A 126 11.59 10.54 1.77
N ALA A 127 10.35 10.08 1.82
CA ALA A 127 9.19 10.72 1.20
C ALA A 127 8.34 11.37 2.29
N VAL A 128 8.36 12.70 2.38
CA VAL A 128 7.67 13.47 3.43
C VAL A 128 6.45 14.17 2.85
N ALA A 129 5.25 13.78 3.29
CA ALA A 129 4.04 14.54 3.03
C ALA A 129 3.99 15.79 3.92
N GLN A 130 3.44 16.91 3.41
CA GLN A 130 3.37 18.18 4.16
C GLN A 130 2.56 18.05 5.46
N ASP A 131 1.49 17.27 5.38
CA ASP A 131 0.67 16.84 6.50
C ASP A 131 0.05 15.48 6.16
N ARG A 132 -0.69 14.86 7.08
CA ARG A 132 -1.31 13.54 6.82
C ARG A 132 -2.36 13.55 5.72
N ASP A 133 -3.01 14.68 5.51
CA ASP A 133 -4.00 14.87 4.46
C ASP A 133 -3.39 15.53 3.23
N GLY A 134 -2.11 15.93 3.31
CA GLY A 134 -1.33 16.52 2.22
C GLY A 134 -1.02 15.49 1.16
N VAL A 135 -1.16 15.88 -0.09
CA VAL A 135 -0.97 15.01 -1.25
C VAL A 135 0.37 15.26 -1.95
N SER A 136 1.03 16.37 -1.63
CA SER A 136 2.36 16.70 -2.15
C SER A 136 3.44 16.23 -1.19
N THR A 137 4.56 15.73 -1.73
CA THR A 137 5.71 15.31 -0.95
C THR A 137 6.97 16.06 -1.35
N ILE A 138 7.92 16.09 -0.41
CA ILE A 138 9.34 16.23 -0.71
C ILE A 138 9.97 14.87 -0.56
N THR A 139 10.72 14.46 -1.56
CA THR A 139 11.47 13.22 -1.56
C THR A 139 12.97 13.53 -1.57
N ILE A 140 13.70 12.92 -0.66
CA ILE A 140 15.15 13.08 -0.50
C ILE A 140 15.77 11.69 -0.40
N CYS A 141 16.84 11.46 -1.14
CA CYS A 141 17.59 10.21 -1.08
C CYS A 141 18.81 10.36 -0.15
N TYR A 142 19.04 9.35 0.66
CA TYR A 142 20.18 9.24 1.55
C TYR A 142 20.94 7.96 1.28
N GLU A 143 22.25 8.03 1.44
CA GLU A 143 23.13 6.87 1.28
C GLU A 143 24.10 6.80 2.44
N ARG A 144 24.39 5.56 2.87
CA ARG A 144 25.35 5.27 3.91
C ARG A 144 26.72 5.05 3.27
N ASP A 145 27.73 5.75 3.77
CA ASP A 145 29.11 5.59 3.30
C ASP A 145 29.82 4.39 3.94
N GLU A 146 31.05 4.12 3.50
CA GLU A 146 31.89 3.03 4.01
C GLU A 146 32.24 3.17 5.50
N THR A 147 32.11 4.37 6.07
CA THR A 147 32.32 4.61 7.51
C THR A 147 31.05 4.38 8.34
N GLY A 148 29.92 4.09 7.68
CA GLY A 148 28.62 3.90 8.28
C GLY A 148 27.85 5.20 8.51
N GLN A 149 28.30 6.32 7.95
CA GLN A 149 27.61 7.60 8.09
C GLN A 149 26.61 7.82 6.95
N TRP A 150 25.45 8.38 7.28
CA TRP A 150 24.40 8.73 6.34
C TRP A 150 24.62 10.12 5.76
N HIS A 151 24.48 10.25 4.46
CA HIS A 151 24.60 11.51 3.73
C HIS A 151 23.44 11.66 2.75
N PRO A 152 22.90 12.89 2.57
CA PRO A 152 21.99 13.14 1.46
C PRO A 152 22.73 12.97 0.12
N VAL A 153 22.03 12.42 -0.87
CA VAL A 153 22.54 12.26 -2.22
C VAL A 153 22.37 13.59 -2.96
N GLU A 154 23.42 14.41 -2.94
CA GLU A 154 23.38 15.78 -3.49
C GLU A 154 22.98 15.84 -4.96
N GLN A 155 23.36 14.83 -5.75
CA GLN A 155 23.06 14.75 -7.17
C GLN A 155 21.57 14.61 -7.46
N LEU A 156 20.82 13.94 -6.57
CA LEU A 156 19.37 13.81 -6.67
C LEU A 156 18.65 15.03 -6.09
N GLY A 157 19.27 15.71 -5.14
CA GLY A 157 18.69 16.87 -4.50
C GLY A 157 17.36 16.56 -3.82
N ARG A 158 16.44 17.51 -3.90
CA ARG A 158 15.09 17.38 -3.39
C ARG A 158 14.12 17.30 -4.54
N MET A 159 13.33 16.24 -4.56
CA MET A 159 12.36 15.97 -5.60
C MET A 159 10.96 16.26 -5.07
N ALA A 160 10.18 16.99 -5.86
CA ALA A 160 8.75 17.13 -5.61
C ALA A 160 8.03 15.84 -6.05
N GLY A 161 7.07 15.41 -5.25
CA GLY A 161 6.33 14.20 -5.54
C GLY A 161 4.92 14.23 -4.96
N TYR A 162 4.27 13.06 -5.01
CA TYR A 162 2.89 12.91 -4.59
C TYR A 162 2.69 11.63 -3.78
N THR A 163 1.77 11.71 -2.82
CA THR A 163 1.20 10.55 -2.13
C THR A 163 -0.15 10.18 -2.75
N GLY A 164 -0.83 9.25 -2.12
CA GLY A 164 -2.24 8.99 -2.39
C GLY A 164 -3.09 10.25 -2.29
N SER A 165 -4.14 10.36 -3.11
CA SER A 165 -5.01 11.55 -3.20
C SER A 165 -5.76 11.87 -1.89
N LYS A 166 -5.58 11.07 -0.87
CA LYS A 166 -6.07 11.28 0.51
C LYS A 166 -4.92 11.33 1.54
N GLY A 167 -3.68 11.58 1.09
CA GLY A 167 -2.50 11.67 1.94
C GLY A 167 -1.93 10.31 2.35
N ILE A 168 -1.37 10.25 3.55
CA ILE A 168 -0.76 9.04 4.13
C ILE A 168 -1.59 8.48 5.29
N GLN A 169 -1.39 7.20 5.62
CA GLN A 169 -2.08 6.54 6.73
C GLN A 169 -1.22 5.42 7.33
N HIS A 170 -1.07 5.39 8.66
CA HIS A 170 -0.64 4.20 9.38
C HIS A 170 -1.75 3.14 9.33
N ASN A 171 -1.37 1.87 9.25
CA ASN A 171 -2.34 0.77 9.14
C ASN A 171 -3.37 1.03 8.02
N ARG A 172 -2.88 1.39 6.84
CA ARG A 172 -3.69 1.68 5.67
C ARG A 172 -4.73 0.58 5.44
N GLN A 173 -5.95 1.00 5.08
CA GLN A 173 -7.00 0.09 4.66
C GLN A 173 -7.14 0.11 3.13
N ARG A 174 -7.66 -0.98 2.57
CA ARG A 174 -7.96 -1.11 1.14
C ARG A 174 -8.89 0.03 0.67
N ASN A 175 -8.67 0.53 -0.53
CA ASN A 175 -9.49 1.54 -1.20
C ASN A 175 -9.53 2.93 -0.53
N THR A 176 -8.65 3.22 0.42
CA THR A 176 -8.61 4.54 1.09
C THR A 176 -7.96 5.63 0.26
N ARG A 177 -7.27 5.30 -0.83
CA ARG A 177 -6.45 6.22 -1.62
C ARG A 177 -5.41 6.96 -0.78
N ARG A 178 -4.86 6.29 0.24
CA ARG A 178 -3.79 6.79 1.11
C ARG A 178 -2.54 5.96 0.91
N SER A 179 -1.39 6.60 0.94
CA SER A 179 -0.11 5.89 0.96
C SER A 179 0.17 5.34 2.37
N PRO A 180 0.78 4.15 2.48
CA PRO A 180 1.10 3.56 3.78
C PRO A 180 2.26 4.30 4.43
N ALA A 181 2.03 4.94 5.58
CA ALA A 181 3.11 5.50 6.38
C ALA A 181 3.95 4.37 7.01
N GLY A 182 5.26 4.56 7.06
CA GLY A 182 6.20 3.59 7.62
C GLY A 182 7.46 3.41 6.78
N LEU A 183 8.33 2.50 7.23
CA LEU A 183 9.58 2.12 6.58
C LEU A 183 9.37 0.81 5.81
N TRP A 184 9.61 0.84 4.51
CA TRP A 184 9.36 -0.29 3.60
C TRP A 184 10.60 -0.57 2.76
N SER A 185 10.94 -1.83 2.56
CA SER A 185 11.97 -2.20 1.60
C SER A 185 11.49 -1.99 0.16
N LEU A 186 12.44 -1.78 -0.75
CA LEU A 186 12.17 -1.66 -2.18
C LEU A 186 12.44 -2.98 -2.89
N GLY A 187 11.49 -3.38 -3.69
CA GLY A 187 11.55 -4.60 -4.50
C GLY A 187 12.07 -4.35 -5.92
N SER A 188 11.71 -5.22 -6.86
CA SER A 188 12.10 -5.09 -8.26
C SER A 188 11.56 -3.81 -8.89
N ALA A 189 12.31 -3.29 -9.83
CA ALA A 189 11.84 -2.27 -10.75
C ALA A 189 11.08 -2.93 -11.92
N PHE A 190 10.22 -2.16 -12.53
CA PHE A 190 9.50 -2.57 -13.74
C PHE A 190 9.08 -1.36 -14.56
N GLY A 191 8.74 -1.58 -15.82
CA GLY A 191 8.19 -0.51 -16.64
C GLY A 191 7.72 -0.94 -18.01
N VAL A 192 6.92 -0.03 -18.63
CA VAL A 192 6.52 -0.12 -20.04
C VAL A 192 7.56 0.47 -20.97
N ALA A 193 8.48 1.31 -20.45
CA ALA A 193 9.63 1.80 -21.21
C ALA A 193 10.69 0.71 -21.36
N GLU A 194 11.60 0.91 -22.30
CA GLU A 194 12.80 0.09 -22.37
C GLU A 194 13.58 0.17 -21.04
N MET A 195 14.17 -0.96 -20.63
CA MET A 195 15.01 -1.03 -19.44
C MET A 195 16.16 -0.01 -19.56
N PRO A 196 16.29 0.91 -18.60
CA PRO A 196 17.41 1.85 -18.60
C PRO A 196 18.75 1.12 -18.51
N GLU A 197 19.75 1.63 -19.22
CA GLU A 197 21.12 1.11 -19.11
C GLU A 197 21.66 1.33 -17.68
N ASN A 198 22.54 0.45 -17.25
CA ASN A 198 23.29 0.56 -15.98
C ASN A 198 22.45 0.44 -14.70
N LEU A 199 21.28 -0.19 -14.75
CA LEU A 199 20.51 -0.49 -13.54
C LEU A 199 21.28 -1.45 -12.64
N LYS A 200 21.17 -1.18 -11.30
CA LYS A 200 21.66 -2.06 -10.24
C LYS A 200 20.53 -2.69 -9.44
N VAL A 201 19.32 -2.57 -9.95
CA VAL A 201 18.12 -3.21 -9.42
C VAL A 201 17.55 -4.15 -10.48
N ALA A 202 16.90 -5.24 -10.06
CA ALA A 202 16.25 -6.13 -11.00
C ALA A 202 15.14 -5.40 -11.74
N TRP A 203 14.99 -5.71 -13.01
CA TRP A 203 14.00 -5.10 -13.89
C TRP A 203 13.07 -6.15 -14.48
N ARG A 204 11.80 -5.79 -14.63
CA ARG A 204 10.81 -6.55 -15.39
C ARG A 204 10.19 -5.67 -16.45
N ASP A 205 10.18 -6.13 -17.69
CA ASP A 205 9.41 -5.51 -18.75
C ASP A 205 7.93 -5.77 -18.53
N VAL A 206 7.12 -4.73 -18.65
CA VAL A 206 5.65 -4.89 -18.68
C VAL A 206 5.26 -5.42 -20.06
N THR A 207 4.50 -6.49 -20.08
CA THR A 207 3.93 -7.12 -21.27
C THR A 207 2.41 -7.00 -21.26
N PRO A 208 1.72 -7.26 -22.38
CA PRO A 208 0.26 -7.35 -22.39
C PRO A 208 -0.34 -8.42 -21.48
N GLN A 209 0.49 -9.28 -20.89
CA GLN A 209 0.08 -10.34 -19.98
C GLN A 209 0.38 -10.02 -18.51
N SER A 210 1.08 -8.91 -18.25
CA SER A 210 1.55 -8.58 -16.92
C SER A 210 0.45 -7.96 -16.05
N ASP A 211 0.14 -8.62 -14.94
CA ASP A 211 -0.85 -8.20 -13.96
C ASP A 211 -0.24 -8.08 -12.58
N TRP A 212 -0.68 -7.07 -11.82
CA TRP A 212 -0.51 -7.06 -10.37
C TRP A 212 -1.81 -7.47 -9.71
N VAL A 213 -1.83 -8.67 -9.09
CA VAL A 213 -3.06 -9.26 -8.57
C VAL A 213 -3.48 -8.60 -7.27
N CYS A 214 -4.67 -8.01 -7.25
CA CYS A 214 -5.29 -7.38 -6.09
C CYS A 214 -6.55 -8.11 -5.59
N ASP A 215 -6.85 -9.28 -6.17
CA ASP A 215 -7.93 -10.14 -5.73
C ASP A 215 -7.60 -10.75 -4.35
N ALA A 216 -8.34 -10.30 -3.34
CA ALA A 216 -8.10 -10.68 -1.95
C ALA A 216 -8.32 -12.17 -1.65
N GLU A 217 -9.02 -12.89 -2.53
CA GLU A 217 -9.30 -14.32 -2.40
C GLU A 217 -8.27 -15.18 -3.14
N SER A 218 -7.43 -14.57 -3.99
CA SER A 218 -6.42 -15.29 -4.76
C SER A 218 -5.18 -15.60 -3.93
N VAL A 219 -4.59 -16.79 -4.14
CA VAL A 219 -3.28 -17.15 -3.60
C VAL A 219 -2.16 -16.24 -4.13
N TYR A 220 -2.40 -15.55 -5.23
CA TYR A 220 -1.48 -14.58 -5.84
C TYR A 220 -1.70 -13.14 -5.35
N PHE A 221 -2.49 -12.93 -4.31
CA PHE A 221 -2.76 -11.58 -3.82
C PHE A 221 -1.48 -10.79 -3.57
N ASN A 222 -1.46 -9.55 -4.08
CA ASN A 222 -0.38 -8.59 -3.99
C ASN A 222 0.96 -9.07 -4.58
N THR A 223 0.89 -9.80 -5.71
CA THR A 223 2.05 -10.24 -6.48
C THR A 223 1.89 -9.92 -7.97
N TRP A 224 3.04 -9.88 -8.66
CA TRP A 224 3.11 -9.86 -10.11
C TRP A 224 2.84 -11.24 -10.68
N GLN A 225 2.01 -11.31 -11.71
CA GLN A 225 1.75 -12.53 -12.46
C GLN A 225 1.73 -12.25 -13.97
N GLU A 226 2.16 -13.24 -14.77
CA GLU A 226 1.92 -13.24 -16.21
C GLU A 226 0.73 -14.15 -16.49
N ARG A 227 -0.32 -13.64 -17.15
CA ARG A 227 -1.57 -14.39 -17.39
C ARG A 227 -1.40 -15.66 -18.21
N ASP A 228 -0.35 -15.74 -19.01
CA ASP A 228 -0.03 -16.88 -19.87
C ASP A 228 1.03 -17.82 -19.26
N ASP A 229 1.44 -17.60 -18.02
CA ASP A 229 2.37 -18.51 -17.34
C ASP A 229 1.70 -19.88 -17.10
N PRO A 230 2.24 -20.98 -17.69
CA PRO A 230 1.69 -22.32 -17.51
C PRO A 230 1.82 -22.87 -16.09
N ALA A 231 2.59 -22.20 -15.22
CA ALA A 231 2.74 -22.59 -13.81
C ALA A 231 1.61 -22.08 -12.92
N LEU A 232 0.73 -21.21 -13.42
CA LEU A 232 -0.41 -20.71 -12.67
C LEU A 232 -1.35 -21.87 -12.27
N THR A 233 -1.75 -21.90 -11.01
CA THR A 233 -2.64 -22.92 -10.43
C THR A 233 -4.09 -22.47 -10.36
N GLU A 234 -4.35 -21.17 -10.44
CA GLU A 234 -5.68 -20.57 -10.46
C GLU A 234 -5.68 -19.27 -11.27
N SER A 235 -6.87 -18.78 -11.59
CA SER A 235 -7.09 -17.44 -12.12
C SER A 235 -7.55 -16.49 -11.00
N TRP A 236 -7.45 -15.20 -11.24
CA TRP A 236 -7.94 -14.15 -10.34
C TRP A 236 -9.10 -13.39 -10.97
N ASN A 237 -9.79 -12.60 -10.15
CA ASN A 237 -10.88 -11.75 -10.61
C ASN A 237 -10.31 -10.61 -11.48
N TRP A 238 -10.72 -10.57 -12.74
CA TRP A 238 -10.30 -9.58 -13.73
C TRP A 238 -10.50 -8.12 -13.30
N ASN A 239 -11.48 -7.85 -12.45
CA ASN A 239 -11.78 -6.49 -11.98
C ASN A 239 -11.00 -6.10 -10.71
N ASP A 240 -10.30 -7.05 -10.10
CA ASP A 240 -9.50 -6.86 -8.88
C ASP A 240 -8.00 -7.04 -9.19
N VAL A 241 -7.53 -6.40 -10.26
CA VAL A 241 -6.16 -6.49 -10.76
C VAL A 241 -5.75 -5.15 -11.38
N GLU A 242 -4.47 -4.83 -11.33
CA GLU A 242 -3.90 -3.79 -12.17
C GLU A 242 -3.28 -4.46 -13.42
N HIS A 243 -3.88 -4.25 -14.57
CA HIS A 243 -3.31 -4.59 -15.87
C HIS A 243 -2.23 -3.57 -16.16
N LEU A 244 -0.96 -3.94 -15.95
CA LEU A 244 0.13 -2.99 -15.88
C LEU A 244 0.37 -2.23 -17.19
N GLU A 245 0.05 -2.84 -18.34
CA GLU A 245 0.16 -2.21 -19.66
C GLU A 245 -0.81 -1.01 -19.86
N ASP A 246 -1.91 -0.97 -19.11
CA ASP A 246 -2.91 0.11 -19.23
C ASP A 246 -2.41 1.46 -18.67
N TYR A 247 -1.24 1.47 -18.03
CA TYR A 247 -0.66 2.61 -17.31
C TYR A 247 0.66 3.09 -17.95
N ASP A 248 0.68 3.27 -19.26
CA ASP A 248 1.88 3.54 -20.07
C ASP A 248 2.70 4.77 -19.61
N VAL A 249 2.05 5.80 -19.08
CA VAL A 249 2.71 6.99 -18.52
C VAL A 249 3.13 6.77 -17.08
N THR A 250 2.22 6.23 -16.28
CA THR A 250 2.40 6.03 -14.83
C THR A 250 3.48 4.99 -14.55
N TYR A 251 3.42 3.86 -15.24
CA TYR A 251 4.38 2.75 -15.07
C TYR A 251 5.49 2.76 -16.13
N ARG A 252 5.85 3.94 -16.62
CA ARG A 252 7.01 4.10 -17.48
C ARG A 252 8.27 3.63 -16.80
N TYR A 253 8.47 4.03 -15.56
CA TYR A 253 9.49 3.57 -14.62
C TYR A 253 8.86 3.40 -13.25
N SER A 254 9.05 2.26 -12.63
CA SER A 254 8.44 1.93 -11.34
C SER A 254 9.35 1.05 -10.50
N VAL A 255 9.16 1.11 -9.18
CA VAL A 255 9.79 0.21 -8.20
C VAL A 255 8.74 -0.25 -7.22
N VAL A 256 8.70 -1.55 -6.93
CA VAL A 256 7.79 -2.12 -5.94
C VAL A 256 8.17 -1.63 -4.54
N ILE A 257 7.23 -1.03 -3.83
CA ILE A 257 7.33 -0.81 -2.39
C ILE A 257 6.78 -2.05 -1.70
N GLN A 258 7.60 -2.74 -0.90
CA GLN A 258 7.26 -4.02 -0.29
C GLN A 258 6.27 -3.85 0.89
N TYR A 259 5.16 -3.19 0.60
CA TYR A 259 4.07 -3.02 1.55
C TYR A 259 3.06 -4.14 1.39
N ASN A 260 2.75 -4.84 2.48
CA ASN A 260 1.74 -5.90 2.51
C ASN A 260 1.96 -7.00 1.45
N THR A 261 3.23 -7.32 1.16
CA THR A 261 3.62 -8.36 0.19
C THR A 261 3.79 -9.72 0.87
N PRO A 262 3.70 -10.84 0.13
CA PRO A 262 3.99 -12.16 0.68
C PRO A 262 5.34 -12.23 1.42
N PRO A 263 5.51 -13.14 2.40
CA PRO A 263 4.58 -14.22 2.77
C PRO A 263 3.43 -13.84 3.71
N TYR A 264 3.40 -12.61 4.22
CA TYR A 264 2.41 -12.19 5.21
C TYR A 264 1.56 -11.05 4.66
N VAL A 265 0.45 -11.40 4.03
CA VAL A 265 -0.48 -10.43 3.47
C VAL A 265 -1.75 -10.32 4.31
N ILE A 266 -2.25 -9.10 4.43
CA ILE A 266 -3.54 -8.80 5.03
C ILE A 266 -4.40 -8.14 3.94
N PRO A 267 -5.36 -8.85 3.34
CA PRO A 267 -6.13 -8.35 2.19
C PRO A 267 -6.79 -6.99 2.42
N ASP A 268 -7.28 -6.74 3.63
CA ASP A 268 -7.93 -5.47 4.00
C ASP A 268 -6.97 -4.27 4.03
N ARG A 269 -5.66 -4.49 4.02
CA ARG A 269 -4.65 -3.44 3.94
C ARG A 269 -4.36 -2.99 2.51
N GLY A 270 -4.88 -3.72 1.51
CA GLY A 270 -4.74 -3.41 0.09
C GLY A 270 -3.43 -3.91 -0.51
N CYS A 271 -3.19 -3.54 -1.76
CA CYS A 271 -2.16 -4.07 -2.65
C CYS A 271 -1.58 -2.97 -3.53
N ALA A 272 -0.64 -3.32 -4.43
CA ALA A 272 -0.13 -2.50 -5.52
C ALA A 272 0.38 -1.14 -5.04
N ILE A 273 1.38 -1.13 -4.18
CA ILE A 273 2.04 0.10 -3.73
C ILE A 273 3.42 0.19 -4.36
N PHE A 274 3.59 1.22 -5.18
CA PHE A 274 4.79 1.43 -5.98
C PHE A 274 5.35 2.85 -5.79
N LEU A 275 6.62 3.01 -6.06
CA LEU A 275 7.23 4.28 -6.43
C LEU A 275 7.22 4.35 -7.95
N HIS A 276 6.59 5.37 -8.57
CA HIS A 276 6.38 5.41 -10.02
C HIS A 276 6.32 6.84 -10.57
N CYS A 277 6.26 6.99 -11.90
CA CYS A 277 6.08 8.30 -12.53
C CYS A 277 4.71 8.87 -12.24
N SER A 278 4.63 10.12 -11.77
CA SER A 278 3.38 10.85 -11.62
C SER A 278 3.60 12.35 -11.53
N ASP A 279 2.71 13.12 -12.14
CA ASP A 279 2.59 14.58 -12.03
C ASP A 279 1.37 15.02 -11.22
N HIS A 280 0.70 14.05 -10.54
CA HIS A 280 -0.53 14.27 -9.77
C HIS A 280 -0.66 13.25 -8.62
N PRO A 281 -1.58 13.49 -7.64
CA PRO A 281 -1.81 12.56 -6.53
C PRO A 281 -2.26 11.18 -6.98
N THR A 282 -1.70 10.14 -6.36
CA THR A 282 -1.89 8.73 -6.71
C THR A 282 -3.11 8.08 -6.05
N SER A 283 -3.31 6.80 -6.29
CA SER A 283 -4.29 5.98 -5.56
C SER A 283 -3.74 5.35 -4.26
N GLY A 284 -2.50 5.66 -3.91
CA GLY A 284 -1.83 5.16 -2.69
C GLY A 284 -0.34 4.95 -2.84
N CYS A 285 0.18 4.96 -4.05
CA CYS A 285 1.59 4.91 -4.37
C CYS A 285 2.33 6.21 -4.00
N ILE A 286 3.64 6.22 -4.19
CA ILE A 286 4.45 7.44 -4.18
C ILE A 286 4.80 7.78 -5.62
N GLY A 287 4.46 8.99 -6.05
CA GLY A 287 4.72 9.50 -7.39
C GLY A 287 5.89 10.47 -7.41
N LEU A 288 6.73 10.38 -8.42
CA LEU A 288 7.76 11.36 -8.77
C LEU A 288 7.56 11.78 -10.22
N LEU A 289 8.06 12.96 -10.60
CA LEU A 289 8.16 13.32 -12.01
C LEU A 289 9.04 12.30 -12.73
N GLU A 290 8.79 12.07 -14.03
CA GLU A 290 9.49 11.04 -14.80
C GLU A 290 11.02 11.18 -14.72
N GLU A 291 11.55 12.40 -14.86
CA GLU A 291 12.99 12.68 -14.76
C GLU A 291 13.57 12.32 -13.38
N ASP A 292 12.84 12.66 -12.31
CA ASP A 292 13.22 12.38 -10.92
C ASP A 292 13.11 10.87 -10.64
N MET A 293 12.08 10.21 -11.18
CA MET A 293 11.89 8.76 -11.05
C MET A 293 13.01 7.98 -11.74
N LEU A 294 13.35 8.34 -12.97
CA LEU A 294 14.44 7.70 -13.70
C LEU A 294 15.79 7.90 -12.99
N ALA A 295 16.06 9.12 -12.51
CA ALA A 295 17.28 9.41 -11.78
C ALA A 295 17.37 8.62 -10.47
N THR A 296 16.27 8.51 -9.74
CA THR A 296 16.15 7.70 -8.52
C THR A 296 16.40 6.23 -8.84
N LEU A 297 15.78 5.72 -9.89
CA LEU A 297 15.95 4.33 -10.33
C LEU A 297 17.39 3.99 -10.68
N LEU A 298 18.10 4.86 -11.40
CA LEU A 298 19.52 4.69 -11.76
C LEU A 298 20.46 4.74 -10.55
N TRP A 299 20.08 5.46 -9.50
CA TRP A 299 20.84 5.52 -8.24
C TRP A 299 20.63 4.29 -7.38
N LEU A 300 19.43 3.70 -7.39
CA LEU A 300 19.12 2.54 -6.55
C LEU A 300 20.04 1.37 -6.84
N ASP A 301 20.47 0.69 -5.77
CA ASP A 301 21.38 -0.44 -5.82
C ASP A 301 20.92 -1.52 -4.82
N HIS A 302 20.56 -2.68 -5.30
CA HIS A 302 20.11 -3.77 -4.44
C HIS A 302 21.14 -4.25 -3.45
N ALA A 303 22.42 -4.21 -3.81
CA ALA A 303 23.49 -4.57 -2.89
C ALA A 303 23.53 -3.66 -1.64
N LYS A 304 22.84 -2.51 -1.71
CA LYS A 304 22.70 -1.54 -0.62
C LYS A 304 21.40 -1.67 0.16
N ASN A 305 20.59 -2.66 -0.17
CA ASN A 305 19.34 -2.96 0.53
C ASN A 305 18.42 -1.73 0.67
N PRO A 306 17.96 -1.15 -0.45
CA PRO A 306 17.27 0.12 -0.45
C PRO A 306 15.89 0.04 0.23
N HIS A 307 15.56 1.10 0.98
CA HIS A 307 14.27 1.27 1.64
C HIS A 307 13.65 2.64 1.31
N ILE A 308 12.37 2.76 1.58
CA ILE A 308 11.64 4.03 1.55
C ILE A 308 10.96 4.26 2.90
N LEU A 309 11.14 5.45 3.47
CA LEU A 309 10.40 5.94 4.61
C LEU A 309 9.32 6.91 4.11
N ILE A 310 8.06 6.51 4.26
CA ILE A 310 6.90 7.34 3.93
C ILE A 310 6.38 7.93 5.24
N THR A 311 6.44 9.24 5.38
CA THR A 311 6.08 9.95 6.60
C THR A 311 5.48 11.33 6.29
N GLY A 312 5.04 12.03 7.30
CA GLY A 312 4.50 13.38 7.17
C GLY A 312 4.24 14.05 8.50
N TYR A 313 3.93 15.33 8.46
CA TYR A 313 3.54 16.05 9.65
C TYR A 313 2.35 15.39 10.32
N GLN A 314 2.54 15.10 11.59
CA GLN A 314 1.41 14.84 12.47
C GLN A 314 0.97 16.19 13.00
N LEU A 315 -0.23 16.61 12.63
CA LEU A 315 -0.88 17.66 13.41
C LEU A 315 -0.99 17.15 14.85
N PRO A 316 -0.72 17.98 15.86
CA PRO A 316 -0.99 17.60 17.24
C PRO A 316 -2.43 17.09 17.29
N LEU A 317 -2.63 15.92 17.86
CA LEU A 317 -3.97 15.45 18.19
C LEU A 317 -4.55 16.50 19.14
N GLU A 318 -5.58 17.21 18.66
CA GLU A 318 -6.38 18.09 19.50
C GLU A 318 -7.13 17.30 20.59
#